data_a01f8c7ed726f4f64abb40b0eba285b9
#
_entry.id   a01f8c7ed726f4f64abb40b0eba285b9
#
_cell.length_a   1.000
_cell.length_b   1.000
_cell.length_c   1.000
_cell.angle_alpha   90.00
_cell.angle_beta   90.00
_cell.angle_gamma   90.00
#
_symmetry.space_group_name_H-M   'P 1'
#
loop_
_entity.id
_entity.type
_entity.pdbx_description
1 polymer ?
#
loop_
_entity_poly.entity_id
_entity_poly.type
_entity_poly.pdbx_seq_one_letter_code
_entity_poly.pdbx_strand_id
1 'polypeptide(L)'
;MQWKLVLGCVSAAFLAMAGSAFAQQASTPPYGPAITLDDAKRAMSAAELEAAKNAWQVAITILDSGGNLVMFHKMDNTQLASITASEGKARTALTFKRPSKALDDAIAAGGAGLRLLAVKDITPLEGGLPILVDGKIVGAIGVSGALSSQDAQTAKAGADAVAK
;
A
#
# COMPACT_ATOMS: atom_id res chain seq x y z
N MET A 1 -46.18 62.28 34.61
CA MET A 1 -44.87 62.44 33.91
C MET A 1 -44.19 61.09 33.88
N GLN A 2 -44.31 60.34 32.81
CA GLN A 2 -43.79 58.97 32.68
C GLN A 2 -42.66 58.95 31.68
N TRP A 3 -41.47 58.60 32.10
CA TRP A 3 -40.35 58.37 31.23
C TRP A 3 -40.31 56.87 30.82
N LYS A 4 -40.45 56.64 29.53
CA LYS A 4 -40.28 55.32 28.92
C LYS A 4 -38.78 55.10 28.60
N LEU A 5 -38.18 54.16 29.28
CA LEU A 5 -36.85 53.62 28.92
C LEU A 5 -37.02 52.68 27.72
N VAL A 6 -36.32 52.98 26.61
CA VAL A 6 -36.19 52.09 25.44
C VAL A 6 -34.91 51.27 25.65
N LEU A 7 -35.07 49.98 25.92
CA LEU A 7 -33.95 49.03 25.87
C LEU A 7 -33.68 48.67 24.42
N GLY A 8 -32.52 49.09 23.89
CA GLY A 8 -32.03 48.63 22.61
C GLY A 8 -31.39 47.25 22.74
N CYS A 9 -31.96 46.23 22.09
CA CYS A 9 -31.33 44.92 21.90
C CYS A 9 -30.24 45.02 20.82
N VAL A 10 -28.99 44.89 21.25
CA VAL A 10 -27.86 44.70 20.34
C VAL A 10 -27.72 43.19 20.08
N SER A 11 -28.18 42.74 18.96
CA SER A 11 -27.98 41.38 18.46
C SER A 11 -26.57 41.24 17.92
N ALA A 12 -25.68 40.60 18.66
CA ALA A 12 -24.36 40.20 18.18
C ALA A 12 -24.49 38.94 17.30
N ALA A 13 -24.39 39.14 15.97
CA ALA A 13 -24.30 38.03 15.04
C ALA A 13 -22.89 37.41 15.11
N PHE A 14 -22.78 36.27 15.71
CA PHE A 14 -21.57 35.45 15.63
C PHE A 14 -21.51 34.83 14.22
N LEU A 15 -20.62 35.36 13.36
CA LEU A 15 -20.24 34.72 12.11
C LEU A 15 -19.33 33.53 12.46
N ALA A 16 -19.88 32.31 12.47
CA ALA A 16 -19.10 31.10 12.53
C ALA A 16 -18.35 30.92 11.20
N MET A 17 -17.07 31.26 11.16
CA MET A 17 -16.17 30.85 10.07
C MET A 17 -16.00 29.35 10.15
N ALA A 18 -16.77 28.62 9.34
CA ALA A 18 -16.48 27.20 9.05
C ALA A 18 -15.18 27.14 8.26
N GLY A 19 -14.07 26.96 8.95
CA GLY A 19 -12.79 26.65 8.32
C GLY A 19 -12.92 25.31 7.58
N SER A 20 -12.91 25.35 6.25
CA SER A 20 -12.79 24.16 5.42
C SER A 20 -11.44 23.52 5.73
N ALA A 21 -11.45 22.48 6.58
CA ALA A 21 -10.31 21.59 6.74
C ALA A 21 -10.13 20.87 5.40
N PHE A 22 -9.25 21.41 4.54
CA PHE A 22 -8.72 20.64 3.43
C PHE A 22 -7.99 19.44 4.06
N ALA A 23 -8.59 18.27 3.96
CA ALA A 23 -7.92 17.03 4.31
C ALA A 23 -6.64 16.97 3.46
N GLN A 24 -5.51 17.21 4.10
CA GLN A 24 -4.20 17.17 3.45
C GLN A 24 -4.00 15.74 2.99
N GLN A 25 -4.13 15.52 1.68
CA GLN A 25 -3.92 14.23 1.07
C GLN A 25 -2.48 13.82 1.40
N ALA A 26 -2.32 12.75 2.20
CA ALA A 26 -1.01 12.26 2.57
C ALA A 26 -0.16 12.12 1.30
N SER A 27 0.97 12.83 1.25
CA SER A 27 1.84 12.82 0.09
C SER A 27 2.34 11.39 -0.12
N THR A 28 2.18 10.87 -1.34
CA THR A 28 2.72 9.54 -1.67
C THR A 28 4.24 9.57 -1.55
N PRO A 29 4.87 8.53 -0.95
CA PRO A 29 6.32 8.49 -0.79
C PRO A 29 7.04 8.69 -2.12
N PRO A 30 8.14 9.47 -2.18
CA PRO A 30 8.96 9.58 -3.38
C PRO A 30 9.72 8.27 -3.63
N TYR A 31 10.14 8.03 -4.87
CA TYR A 31 11.10 6.97 -5.15
C TYR A 31 12.48 7.36 -4.60
N GLY A 32 13.16 6.37 -4.01
CA GLY A 32 14.53 6.44 -3.53
C GLY A 32 15.50 5.67 -4.42
N PRO A 33 16.74 5.45 -3.95
CA PRO A 33 17.70 4.57 -4.61
C PRO A 33 17.14 3.15 -4.68
N ALA A 34 17.66 2.35 -5.63
CA ALA A 34 17.29 0.94 -5.74
C ALA A 34 17.65 0.18 -4.45
N ILE A 35 16.77 -0.74 -4.04
CA ILE A 35 17.04 -1.65 -2.92
C ILE A 35 18.35 -2.40 -3.17
N THR A 36 19.20 -2.52 -2.13
CA THR A 36 20.41 -3.32 -2.23
C THR A 36 20.09 -4.81 -2.24
N LEU A 37 21.00 -5.64 -2.80
CA LEU A 37 20.82 -7.08 -2.77
C LEU A 37 20.77 -7.63 -1.32
N ASP A 38 21.52 -7.02 -0.40
CA ASP A 38 21.53 -7.45 1.00
C ASP A 38 20.21 -7.12 1.69
N ASP A 39 19.61 -5.96 1.42
CA ASP A 39 18.28 -5.60 1.88
C ASP A 39 17.20 -6.52 1.27
N ALA A 40 17.31 -6.82 -0.02
CA ALA A 40 16.40 -7.74 -0.69
C ALA A 40 16.50 -9.17 -0.09
N LYS A 41 17.68 -9.64 0.26
CA LYS A 41 17.85 -10.92 0.97
C LYS A 41 17.22 -10.91 2.36
N ARG A 42 17.35 -9.81 3.11
CA ARG A 42 16.66 -9.67 4.41
C ARG A 42 15.16 -9.71 4.27
N ALA A 43 14.61 -8.96 3.29
CA ALA A 43 13.17 -8.97 3.01
C ALA A 43 12.69 -10.37 2.61
N MET A 44 13.41 -11.04 1.70
CA MET A 44 13.08 -12.40 1.25
C MET A 44 13.06 -13.38 2.41
N SER A 45 14.14 -13.42 3.23
CA SER A 45 14.25 -14.34 4.36
C SER A 45 13.14 -14.13 5.39
N ALA A 46 12.78 -12.87 5.69
CA ALA A 46 11.72 -12.60 6.65
C ALA A 46 10.33 -13.02 6.12
N ALA A 47 10.07 -12.79 4.84
CA ALA A 47 8.83 -13.24 4.21
C ALA A 47 8.74 -14.79 4.16
N GLU A 48 9.82 -15.48 3.80
CA GLU A 48 9.85 -16.94 3.80
C GLU A 48 9.64 -17.54 5.20
N LEU A 49 10.27 -16.95 6.21
CA LEU A 49 10.09 -17.37 7.60
C LEU A 49 8.65 -17.21 8.06
N GLU A 50 7.99 -16.10 7.71
CA GLU A 50 6.59 -15.89 8.04
C GLU A 50 5.68 -16.88 7.32
N ALA A 51 5.91 -17.14 6.04
CA ALA A 51 5.16 -18.13 5.26
C ALA A 51 5.37 -19.56 5.83
N ALA A 52 6.61 -19.94 6.12
CA ALA A 52 6.94 -21.26 6.67
C ALA A 52 6.30 -21.48 8.04
N LYS A 53 6.35 -20.50 8.94
CA LYS A 53 5.73 -20.53 10.26
C LYS A 53 4.24 -20.85 10.20
N ASN A 54 3.56 -20.39 9.16
CA ASN A 54 2.13 -20.57 8.97
C ASN A 54 1.79 -21.72 8.00
N ALA A 55 2.78 -22.44 7.49
CA ALA A 55 2.64 -23.48 6.47
C ALA A 55 1.98 -22.98 5.15
N TRP A 56 2.21 -21.73 4.78
CA TRP A 56 1.74 -21.16 3.53
C TRP A 56 2.75 -21.39 2.41
N GLN A 57 2.25 -21.84 1.26
CA GLN A 57 3.04 -22.15 0.08
C GLN A 57 2.92 -20.99 -0.92
N VAL A 58 3.91 -20.12 -0.94
CA VAL A 58 3.86 -18.85 -1.66
C VAL A 58 5.03 -18.67 -2.63
N ALA A 59 4.80 -17.85 -3.64
CA ALA A 59 5.83 -17.21 -4.44
C ALA A 59 6.03 -15.77 -3.93
N ILE A 60 7.29 -15.35 -3.85
CA ILE A 60 7.70 -14.05 -3.33
C ILE A 60 8.56 -13.38 -4.38
N THR A 61 8.21 -12.15 -4.75
CA THR A 61 8.92 -11.31 -5.71
C THR A 61 9.40 -10.03 -5.04
N ILE A 62 10.64 -9.63 -5.26
CA ILE A 62 11.19 -8.34 -4.86
C ILE A 62 11.67 -7.60 -6.10
N LEU A 63 11.14 -6.39 -6.29
CA LEU A 63 11.53 -5.45 -7.34
C LEU A 63 12.32 -4.29 -6.72
N ASP A 64 13.24 -3.69 -7.49
CA ASP A 64 13.88 -2.43 -7.12
C ASP A 64 12.96 -1.21 -7.40
N SER A 65 13.41 0.00 -7.06
CA SER A 65 12.66 1.24 -7.31
C SER A 65 12.48 1.57 -8.80
N GLY A 66 13.24 0.95 -9.68
CA GLY A 66 13.11 1.04 -11.14
C GLY A 66 12.15 0.00 -11.72
N GLY A 67 11.65 -0.93 -10.92
CA GLY A 67 10.75 -2.02 -11.35
C GLY A 67 11.48 -3.24 -11.91
N ASN A 68 12.80 -3.33 -11.74
CA ASN A 68 13.56 -4.50 -12.15
C ASN A 68 13.48 -5.62 -11.11
N LEU A 69 13.45 -6.86 -11.55
CA LEU A 69 13.47 -8.02 -10.68
C LEU A 69 14.83 -8.13 -9.97
N VAL A 70 14.82 -8.12 -8.64
CA VAL A 70 16.01 -8.32 -7.80
C VAL A 70 16.07 -9.74 -7.28
N MET A 71 14.96 -10.23 -6.72
CA MET A 71 14.87 -11.60 -6.20
C MET A 71 13.47 -12.18 -6.46
N PHE A 72 13.46 -13.49 -6.67
CA PHE A 72 12.24 -14.27 -6.77
C PHE A 72 12.47 -15.65 -6.13
N HIS A 73 11.57 -16.03 -5.22
CA HIS A 73 11.53 -17.39 -4.69
C HIS A 73 10.13 -17.97 -4.83
N LYS A 74 10.08 -19.22 -5.23
CA LYS A 74 8.87 -20.02 -5.25
C LYS A 74 9.05 -21.19 -4.28
N MET A 75 8.30 -21.19 -3.18
CA MET A 75 8.31 -22.28 -2.23
C MET A 75 7.76 -23.57 -2.85
N ASP A 76 8.12 -24.72 -2.29
CA ASP A 76 7.62 -26.01 -2.75
C ASP A 76 6.10 -26.06 -2.74
N ASN A 77 5.53 -26.77 -3.70
CA ASN A 77 4.08 -26.94 -3.88
C ASN A 77 3.27 -25.66 -4.13
N THR A 78 3.91 -24.49 -4.29
CA THR A 78 3.20 -23.26 -4.69
C THR A 78 2.59 -23.42 -6.06
N GLN A 79 1.34 -23.00 -6.21
CA GLN A 79 0.61 -23.05 -7.49
C GLN A 79 1.30 -22.19 -8.58
N LEU A 80 1.20 -22.62 -9.84
CA LEU A 80 1.91 -21.94 -10.94
C LEU A 80 1.46 -20.49 -11.15
N ALA A 81 0.19 -20.19 -10.98
CA ALA A 81 -0.35 -18.84 -11.13
C ALA A 81 0.31 -17.82 -10.18
N SER A 82 0.82 -18.28 -9.04
CA SER A 82 1.45 -17.41 -8.03
C SER A 82 2.76 -16.77 -8.51
N ILE A 83 3.44 -17.36 -9.48
CA ILE A 83 4.64 -16.79 -10.09
C ILE A 83 4.32 -15.41 -10.67
N THR A 84 3.41 -15.38 -11.63
CA THR A 84 2.99 -14.13 -12.30
C THR A 84 2.24 -13.19 -11.35
N ALA A 85 1.41 -13.76 -10.46
CA ALA A 85 0.63 -12.95 -9.53
C ALA A 85 1.49 -12.23 -8.50
N SER A 86 2.56 -12.86 -7.95
CA SER A 86 3.46 -12.20 -7.00
C SER A 86 4.21 -11.05 -7.66
N GLU A 87 4.71 -11.23 -8.88
CA GLU A 87 5.37 -10.16 -9.65
C GLU A 87 4.40 -9.02 -9.94
N GLY A 88 3.19 -9.33 -10.42
CA GLY A 88 2.16 -8.34 -10.70
C GLY A 88 1.75 -7.53 -9.48
N LYS A 89 1.61 -8.17 -8.30
CA LYS A 89 1.32 -7.49 -7.03
C LYS A 89 2.46 -6.56 -6.61
N ALA A 90 3.73 -7.00 -6.72
CA ALA A 90 4.89 -6.16 -6.45
C ALA A 90 4.92 -4.94 -7.38
N ARG A 91 4.75 -5.16 -8.70
CA ARG A 91 4.71 -4.11 -9.72
C ARG A 91 3.58 -3.12 -9.46
N THR A 92 2.40 -3.59 -9.11
CA THR A 92 1.25 -2.74 -8.77
C THR A 92 1.56 -1.86 -7.56
N ALA A 93 2.11 -2.44 -6.49
CA ALA A 93 2.46 -1.68 -5.29
C ALA A 93 3.54 -0.62 -5.58
N LEU A 94 4.54 -0.95 -6.40
CA LEU A 94 5.60 -0.04 -6.79
C LEU A 94 5.06 1.13 -7.62
N THR A 95 4.34 0.84 -8.69
CA THR A 95 3.91 1.85 -9.66
C THR A 95 2.86 2.81 -9.11
N PHE A 96 1.97 2.32 -8.26
CA PHE A 96 0.96 3.13 -7.58
C PHE A 96 1.41 3.70 -6.23
N LYS A 97 2.65 3.38 -5.79
CA LYS A 97 3.24 3.89 -4.53
C LYS A 97 2.37 3.63 -3.29
N ARG A 98 1.69 2.49 -3.26
CA ARG A 98 0.77 2.10 -2.18
C ARG A 98 0.56 0.59 -2.17
N PRO A 99 0.06 0.01 -1.08
CA PRO A 99 -0.34 -1.39 -1.07
C PRO A 99 -1.29 -1.72 -2.22
N SER A 100 -1.09 -2.87 -2.88
CA SER A 100 -1.96 -3.34 -3.96
C SER A 100 -3.42 -3.54 -3.51
N LYS A 101 -3.62 -3.79 -2.21
CA LYS A 101 -4.94 -3.81 -1.56
C LYS A 101 -5.76 -2.54 -1.81
N ALA A 102 -5.15 -1.38 -1.87
CA ALA A 102 -5.88 -0.14 -2.13
C ALA A 102 -6.59 -0.13 -3.50
N LEU A 103 -6.02 -0.84 -4.48
CA LEU A 103 -6.63 -0.99 -5.79
C LEU A 103 -7.70 -2.08 -5.78
N ASP A 104 -7.46 -3.16 -5.05
CA ASP A 104 -8.42 -4.24 -4.81
C ASP A 104 -9.70 -3.68 -4.18
N ASP A 105 -9.57 -2.93 -3.08
CA ASP A 105 -10.68 -2.29 -2.39
C ASP A 105 -11.43 -1.29 -3.30
N ALA A 106 -10.70 -0.51 -4.10
CA ALA A 106 -11.32 0.44 -5.02
C ALA A 106 -12.16 -0.26 -6.11
N ILE A 107 -11.69 -1.39 -6.63
CA ILE A 107 -12.44 -2.21 -7.61
C ILE A 107 -13.64 -2.85 -6.92
N ALA A 108 -13.47 -3.42 -5.73
CA ALA A 108 -14.54 -4.04 -4.96
C ALA A 108 -15.66 -3.04 -4.62
N ALA A 109 -15.33 -1.77 -4.40
CA ALA A 109 -16.31 -0.71 -4.18
C ALA A 109 -17.12 -0.35 -5.44
N GLY A 110 -16.68 -0.76 -6.62
CA GLY A 110 -17.38 -0.51 -7.88
C GLY A 110 -17.26 0.95 -8.37
N GLY A 111 -18.23 1.39 -9.18
CA GLY A 111 -18.30 2.76 -9.68
C GLY A 111 -17.01 3.21 -10.39
N ALA A 112 -16.42 4.34 -9.97
CA ALA A 112 -15.20 4.88 -10.56
C ALA A 112 -13.98 3.95 -10.40
N GLY A 113 -13.96 3.08 -9.38
CA GLY A 113 -12.89 2.11 -9.14
C GLY A 113 -12.73 1.10 -10.27
N LEU A 114 -13.82 0.77 -10.98
CA LEU A 114 -13.77 -0.16 -12.12
C LEU A 114 -12.90 0.34 -13.27
N ARG A 115 -12.58 1.64 -13.34
CA ARG A 115 -11.65 2.20 -14.35
C ARG A 115 -10.23 1.61 -14.22
N LEU A 116 -9.86 1.12 -13.03
CA LEU A 116 -8.60 0.46 -12.79
C LEU A 116 -8.42 -0.81 -13.65
N LEU A 117 -9.53 -1.47 -14.02
CA LEU A 117 -9.49 -2.65 -14.90
C LEU A 117 -9.00 -2.32 -16.33
N ALA A 118 -9.01 -1.05 -16.74
CA ALA A 118 -8.49 -0.60 -18.04
C ALA A 118 -6.97 -0.31 -17.99
N VAL A 119 -6.36 -0.27 -16.81
CA VAL A 119 -4.92 -0.05 -16.64
C VAL A 119 -4.19 -1.35 -16.90
N LYS A 120 -3.24 -1.32 -17.84
CA LYS A 120 -2.43 -2.50 -18.17
C LYS A 120 -1.37 -2.77 -17.10
N ASP A 121 -0.91 -4.00 -17.05
CA ASP A 121 0.24 -4.43 -16.23
C ASP A 121 0.05 -4.23 -14.72
N ILE A 122 -1.19 -4.25 -14.24
CA ILE A 122 -1.51 -4.26 -12.82
C ILE A 122 -2.16 -5.57 -12.40
N THR A 123 -1.89 -5.98 -11.15
CA THR A 123 -2.58 -7.07 -10.46
C THR A 123 -3.18 -6.50 -9.19
N PRO A 124 -4.43 -6.01 -9.24
CA PRO A 124 -5.08 -5.34 -8.11
C PRO A 124 -5.63 -6.36 -7.11
N LEU A 125 -4.73 -7.16 -6.56
CA LEU A 125 -4.98 -8.15 -5.51
C LEU A 125 -4.11 -7.83 -4.31
N GLU A 126 -4.63 -7.99 -3.10
CA GLU A 126 -3.88 -7.80 -1.87
C GLU A 126 -2.67 -8.74 -1.80
N GLY A 127 -1.53 -8.26 -1.26
CA GLY A 127 -0.27 -9.00 -1.13
C GLY A 127 0.94 -8.32 -1.77
N GLY A 128 0.77 -7.12 -2.36
CA GLY A 128 1.87 -6.28 -2.83
C GLY A 128 2.09 -5.07 -1.93
N LEU A 129 3.33 -4.79 -1.52
CA LEU A 129 3.69 -3.67 -0.65
C LEU A 129 4.93 -2.93 -1.17
N PRO A 130 4.96 -1.58 -1.12
CA PRO A 130 6.20 -0.84 -1.28
C PRO A 130 7.15 -1.15 -0.13
N ILE A 131 8.46 -1.22 -0.41
CA ILE A 131 9.51 -1.28 0.59
C ILE A 131 10.04 0.14 0.79
N LEU A 132 9.99 0.62 2.03
CA LEU A 132 10.36 1.99 2.39
C LEU A 132 11.63 2.01 3.23
N VAL A 133 12.57 2.88 2.87
CA VAL A 133 13.75 3.25 3.68
C VAL A 133 13.82 4.77 3.73
N ASP A 134 13.92 5.33 4.94
CA ASP A 134 13.94 6.78 5.18
C ASP A 134 12.78 7.52 4.46
N GLY A 135 11.58 6.93 4.48
CA GLY A 135 10.38 7.48 3.85
C GLY A 135 10.37 7.47 2.33
N LYS A 136 11.33 6.80 1.67
CA LYS A 136 11.44 6.68 0.22
C LYS A 136 11.21 5.24 -0.23
N ILE A 137 10.55 5.05 -1.37
CA ILE A 137 10.35 3.73 -1.96
C ILE A 137 11.65 3.27 -2.61
N VAL A 138 12.28 2.25 -2.03
CA VAL A 138 13.50 1.64 -2.57
C VAL A 138 13.21 0.41 -3.43
N GLY A 139 12.01 -0.12 -3.33
CA GLY A 139 11.55 -1.29 -4.07
C GLY A 139 10.12 -1.67 -3.69
N ALA A 140 9.72 -2.87 -4.06
CA ALA A 140 8.45 -3.46 -3.65
C ALA A 140 8.58 -4.97 -3.49
N ILE A 141 7.75 -5.53 -2.61
CA ILE A 141 7.57 -6.96 -2.44
C ILE A 141 6.14 -7.35 -2.85
N GLY A 142 6.01 -8.50 -3.50
CA GLY A 142 4.73 -9.10 -3.83
C GLY A 142 4.73 -10.58 -3.46
N VAL A 143 3.64 -11.02 -2.84
CA VAL A 143 3.45 -12.40 -2.39
C VAL A 143 2.15 -12.94 -2.95
N SER A 144 2.17 -14.21 -3.35
CA SER A 144 0.99 -14.93 -3.84
C SER A 144 1.10 -16.42 -3.57
N GLY A 145 -0.01 -17.04 -3.16
CA GLY A 145 -0.08 -18.49 -2.97
C GLY A 145 -1.07 -18.94 -1.92
N ALA A 146 -1.37 -18.07 -0.97
CA ALA A 146 -2.32 -18.30 0.10
C ALA A 146 -3.57 -17.43 -0.07
N LEU A 147 -4.34 -17.18 1.00
CA LEU A 147 -5.38 -16.15 0.97
C LEU A 147 -4.75 -14.77 0.84
N SER A 148 -5.42 -13.84 0.18
CA SER A 148 -4.87 -12.49 -0.08
C SER A 148 -4.38 -11.78 1.19
N SER A 149 -5.09 -11.91 2.31
CA SER A 149 -4.66 -11.36 3.61
C SER A 149 -3.41 -12.05 4.18
N GLN A 150 -3.23 -13.35 3.92
CA GLN A 150 -2.04 -14.12 4.32
C GLN A 150 -0.84 -13.75 3.44
N ASP A 151 -1.07 -13.57 2.14
CA ASP A 151 -0.08 -13.02 1.21
C ASP A 151 0.41 -11.64 1.69
N ALA A 152 -0.52 -10.77 2.11
CA ALA A 152 -0.20 -9.43 2.64
C ALA A 152 0.58 -9.50 3.96
N GLN A 153 0.24 -10.43 4.87
CA GLN A 153 0.98 -10.65 6.10
C GLN A 153 2.42 -11.08 5.82
N THR A 154 2.60 -11.99 4.88
CA THR A 154 3.91 -12.45 4.42
C THR A 154 4.72 -11.31 3.78
N ALA A 155 4.09 -10.54 2.89
CA ALA A 155 4.72 -9.37 2.27
C ALA A 155 5.13 -8.31 3.31
N LYS A 156 4.28 -8.09 4.32
CA LYS A 156 4.56 -7.15 5.41
C LYS A 156 5.79 -7.57 6.23
N ALA A 157 5.93 -8.85 6.58
CA ALA A 157 7.10 -9.34 7.27
C ALA A 157 8.40 -9.04 6.49
N GLY A 158 8.37 -9.23 5.17
CA GLY A 158 9.50 -8.90 4.31
C GLY A 158 9.79 -7.40 4.24
N ALA A 159 8.77 -6.57 4.02
CA ALA A 159 8.94 -5.13 3.94
C ALA A 159 9.46 -4.52 5.24
N ASP A 160 8.92 -4.94 6.39
CA ASP A 160 9.30 -4.44 7.72
C ASP A 160 10.76 -4.81 8.08
N ALA A 161 11.30 -5.92 7.57
CA ALA A 161 12.69 -6.32 7.81
C ALA A 161 13.73 -5.37 7.20
N VAL A 162 13.30 -4.51 6.27
CA VAL A 162 14.14 -3.52 5.58
C VAL A 162 13.84 -2.10 6.07
N ALA A 163 12.61 -1.85 6.52
CA ALA A 163 12.18 -0.52 6.97
C ALA A 163 13.11 0.05 8.07
N LYS A 164 13.50 1.30 7.91
CA LYS A 164 14.30 2.08 8.88
C LYS A 164 13.66 3.45 9.08
#